data_091753c11fb9e0c51c23aae84c24a389
#
_entry.id   091753c11fb9e0c51c23aae84c24a389
#
_cell.length_a   1.000
_cell.length_b   1.000
_cell.length_c   1.000
_cell.angle_alpha   90.00
_cell.angle_beta   90.00
_cell.angle_gamma   90.00
#
_symmetry.space_group_name_H-M   'P 1'
#
loop_
_entity.id
_entity.type
_entity.pdbx_description
1 polymer ?
#
loop_
_entity_poly.entity_id
_entity_poly.type
_entity_poly.pdbx_seq_one_letter_code
_entity_poly.pdbx_strand_id
1 'polypeptide(L)'
;MAPDRLLTIGEFSRLAQLSIRMLRHYDEHGVLRPTRVDEASGYRYYAPELLQVARRLRALRDLGLGVAQLAELAPFEDTALLRAVLLVQRERLATEAAAAGARLNDADHLISQLEERTMSTPISRRTLPARTVASVRGIIPTY
;
A
#
# COMPACT_ATOMS: atom_id res chain seq x y z
N MET A 1 -32.34 19.64 18.65
CA MET A 1 -31.59 19.68 17.38
C MET A 1 -30.55 20.77 17.53
N ALA A 2 -29.28 20.41 17.62
CA ALA A 2 -28.21 21.40 17.66
C ALA A 2 -28.20 22.14 16.31
N PRO A 3 -28.05 23.49 16.29
CA PRO A 3 -28.01 24.23 15.04
C PRO A 3 -26.84 23.74 14.20
N ASP A 4 -27.04 23.69 12.89
CA ASP A 4 -26.09 23.30 11.84
C ASP A 4 -24.71 23.98 11.97
N ARG A 5 -23.93 23.52 12.96
CA ARG A 5 -22.59 24.03 13.16
C ARG A 5 -21.70 23.51 12.03
N LEU A 6 -21.38 24.36 11.09
CA LEU A 6 -20.41 24.06 10.08
C LEU A 6 -19.04 23.75 10.72
N LEU A 7 -18.40 22.73 10.25
CA LEU A 7 -17.06 22.33 10.65
C LEU A 7 -16.01 23.16 9.89
N THR A 8 -14.99 23.61 10.57
CA THR A 8 -13.82 24.18 9.90
C THR A 8 -13.11 23.11 9.08
N ILE A 9 -12.32 23.48 8.08
CA ILE A 9 -11.54 22.54 7.27
C ILE A 9 -10.63 21.63 8.13
N GLY A 10 -10.11 22.14 9.25
CA GLY A 10 -9.30 21.37 10.20
C GLY A 10 -10.10 20.34 10.98
N GLU A 11 -11.29 20.71 11.46
CA GLU A 11 -12.20 19.78 12.15
C GLU A 11 -12.69 18.71 11.19
N PHE A 12 -13.11 19.11 9.97
CA PHE A 12 -13.57 18.19 8.95
C PHE A 12 -12.48 17.22 8.50
N SER A 13 -11.26 17.71 8.31
CA SER A 13 -10.06 16.89 7.97
C SER A 13 -9.85 15.76 8.98
N ARG A 14 -9.92 16.07 10.27
CA ARG A 14 -9.75 15.07 11.35
C ARG A 14 -10.87 14.04 11.35
N LEU A 15 -12.13 14.47 11.22
CA LEU A 15 -13.30 13.59 11.26
C LEU A 15 -13.42 12.72 10.00
N ALA A 16 -13.10 13.28 8.83
CA ALA A 16 -13.12 12.58 7.54
C ALA A 16 -11.87 11.73 7.32
N GLN A 17 -10.82 11.94 8.12
CA GLN A 17 -9.48 11.34 7.92
C GLN A 17 -8.91 11.61 6.52
N LEU A 18 -9.10 12.84 6.05
CA LEU A 18 -8.56 13.37 4.80
C LEU A 18 -7.65 14.56 5.15
N SER A 19 -6.49 14.67 4.50
CA SER A 19 -5.62 15.81 4.72
C SER A 19 -6.27 17.11 4.22
N ILE A 20 -5.94 18.25 4.84
CA ILE A 20 -6.40 19.59 4.39
C ILE A 20 -6.00 19.82 2.92
N ARG A 21 -4.81 19.36 2.51
CA ARG A 21 -4.36 19.44 1.12
C ARG A 21 -5.29 18.67 0.19
N MET A 22 -5.72 17.47 0.58
CA MET A 22 -6.65 16.66 -0.21
C MET A 22 -8.03 17.31 -0.30
N LEU A 23 -8.52 17.89 0.80
CA LEU A 23 -9.81 18.60 0.80
C LEU A 23 -9.80 19.81 -0.15
N ARG A 24 -8.70 20.57 -0.18
CA ARG A 24 -8.53 21.68 -1.14
C ARG A 24 -8.48 21.16 -2.58
N HIS A 25 -7.76 20.08 -2.81
CA HIS A 25 -7.68 19.44 -4.11
C HIS A 25 -9.05 18.94 -4.60
N TYR A 26 -9.85 18.35 -3.71
CA TYR A 26 -11.22 17.93 -4.02
C TYR A 26 -12.15 19.12 -4.33
N ASP A 27 -11.99 20.24 -3.63
CA ASP A 27 -12.72 21.46 -3.93
C ASP A 27 -12.35 22.01 -5.32
N GLU A 28 -11.06 22.11 -5.62
CA GLU A 28 -10.54 22.59 -6.91
C GLU A 28 -11.04 21.76 -8.11
N HIS A 29 -11.21 20.44 -7.91
CA HIS A 29 -11.68 19.52 -8.96
C HIS A 29 -13.18 19.20 -8.88
N GLY A 30 -13.93 19.91 -8.02
CA GLY A 30 -15.37 19.72 -7.90
C GLY A 30 -15.83 18.39 -7.31
N VAL A 31 -14.91 17.61 -6.71
CA VAL A 31 -15.21 16.30 -6.09
C VAL A 31 -15.93 16.45 -4.75
N LEU A 32 -15.49 17.41 -3.92
CA LEU A 32 -16.09 17.72 -2.63
C LEU A 32 -15.93 19.20 -2.35
N ARG A 33 -17.00 19.96 -2.54
CA ARG A 33 -17.02 21.40 -2.30
C ARG A 33 -17.35 21.72 -0.85
N PRO A 34 -16.74 22.76 -0.27
CA PRO A 34 -17.16 23.26 1.03
C PRO A 34 -18.60 23.81 0.96
N THR A 35 -19.32 23.72 2.07
CA THR A 35 -20.66 24.28 2.19
C THR A 35 -20.64 25.81 2.15
N ARG A 36 -19.58 26.41 2.69
CA ARG A 36 -19.36 27.86 2.69
C ARG A 36 -17.87 28.15 2.62
N VAL A 37 -17.53 29.18 1.87
CA VAL A 37 -16.22 29.83 1.88
C VAL A 37 -16.42 31.25 2.40
N ASP A 38 -15.64 31.64 3.39
CA ASP A 38 -15.64 33.01 3.90
C ASP A 38 -14.93 33.92 2.89
N GLU A 39 -15.63 34.91 2.35
CA GLU A 39 -15.12 35.76 1.28
C GLU A 39 -13.94 36.64 1.73
N ALA A 40 -13.90 37.04 3.00
CA ALA A 40 -12.87 37.94 3.51
C ALA A 40 -11.56 37.18 3.81
N SER A 41 -11.66 35.96 4.35
CA SER A 41 -10.50 35.18 4.79
C SER A 41 -10.15 33.99 3.88
N GLY A 42 -11.04 33.60 2.96
CA GLY A 42 -10.92 32.38 2.16
C GLY A 42 -11.09 31.08 2.97
N TYR A 43 -11.57 31.18 4.20
CA TYR A 43 -11.73 30.01 5.08
C TYR A 43 -12.90 29.14 4.63
N ARG A 44 -12.66 27.82 4.61
CA ARG A 44 -13.62 26.81 4.14
C ARG A 44 -14.32 26.15 5.30
N TYR A 45 -15.63 26.01 5.20
CA TYR A 45 -16.51 25.38 6.17
C TYR A 45 -17.33 24.28 5.51
N TYR A 46 -17.50 23.16 6.20
CA TYR A 46 -18.17 21.96 5.71
C TYR A 46 -19.33 21.59 6.63
N ALA A 47 -20.46 21.23 6.05
CA ALA A 47 -21.58 20.68 6.80
C ALA A 47 -21.23 19.24 7.28
N PRO A 48 -21.68 18.84 8.48
CA PRO A 48 -21.43 17.51 9.03
C PRO A 48 -21.90 16.37 8.13
N GLU A 49 -22.96 16.59 7.34
CA GLU A 49 -23.54 15.62 6.40
C GLU A 49 -22.51 15.22 5.31
N LEU A 50 -21.63 16.11 4.94
CA LEU A 50 -20.55 15.85 3.97
C LEU A 50 -19.52 14.82 4.48
N LEU A 51 -19.52 14.50 5.77
CA LEU A 51 -18.64 13.45 6.30
C LEU A 51 -18.95 12.08 5.70
N GLN A 52 -20.20 11.79 5.38
CA GLN A 52 -20.56 10.54 4.70
C GLN A 52 -20.01 10.49 3.26
N VAL A 53 -20.11 11.62 2.55
CA VAL A 53 -19.53 11.76 1.21
C VAL A 53 -18.01 11.60 1.27
N ALA A 54 -17.36 12.26 2.22
CA ALA A 54 -15.92 12.18 2.43
C ALA A 54 -15.42 10.75 2.72
N ARG A 55 -16.18 10.00 3.53
CA ARG A 55 -15.89 8.57 3.81
C ARG A 55 -16.00 7.72 2.55
N ARG A 56 -17.03 7.95 1.74
CA ARG A 56 -17.21 7.26 0.46
C ARG A 56 -16.08 7.57 -0.50
N LEU A 57 -15.70 8.85 -0.63
CA LEU A 57 -14.56 9.28 -1.45
C LEU A 57 -13.26 8.60 -1.04
N ARG A 58 -13.01 8.51 0.26
CA ARG A 58 -11.85 7.81 0.78
C ARG A 58 -11.85 6.34 0.38
N ALA A 59 -12.95 5.64 0.60
CA ALA A 59 -13.08 4.22 0.24
C ALA A 59 -12.84 3.99 -1.28
N LEU A 60 -13.41 4.86 -2.15
CA LEU A 60 -13.21 4.77 -3.59
C LEU A 60 -11.75 5.02 -3.99
N ARG A 61 -11.08 5.97 -3.34
CA ARG A 61 -9.67 6.25 -3.56
C ARG A 61 -8.78 5.09 -3.11
N ASP A 62 -9.10 4.49 -1.97
CA ASP A 62 -8.36 3.33 -1.44
C ASP A 62 -8.48 2.11 -2.37
N LEU A 63 -9.56 2.03 -3.17
CA LEU A 63 -9.70 1.09 -4.27
C LEU A 63 -8.92 1.49 -5.54
N GLY A 64 -8.26 2.65 -5.55
CA GLY A 64 -7.43 3.10 -6.67
C GLY A 64 -8.11 4.01 -7.68
N LEU A 65 -9.30 4.56 -7.39
CA LEU A 65 -9.93 5.55 -8.26
C LEU A 65 -9.18 6.89 -8.19
N GLY A 66 -8.85 7.45 -9.34
CA GLY A 66 -8.22 8.77 -9.46
C GLY A 66 -9.21 9.92 -9.26
N VAL A 67 -8.68 11.12 -9.00
CA VAL A 67 -9.50 12.33 -8.74
C VAL A 67 -10.43 12.64 -9.91
N ALA A 68 -9.99 12.46 -11.15
CA ALA A 68 -10.83 12.68 -12.33
C ALA A 68 -12.07 11.77 -12.35
N GLN A 69 -11.87 10.47 -12.06
CA GLN A 69 -12.97 9.50 -11.97
C GLN A 69 -13.92 9.83 -10.80
N LEU A 70 -13.38 10.28 -9.67
CA LEU A 70 -14.18 10.73 -8.53
C LEU A 70 -15.02 11.98 -8.86
N ALA A 71 -14.46 12.89 -9.65
CA ALA A 71 -15.19 14.09 -10.11
C ALA A 71 -16.35 13.74 -11.06
N GLU A 72 -16.16 12.76 -11.94
CA GLU A 72 -17.23 12.25 -12.82
C GLU A 72 -18.36 11.55 -12.04
N LEU A 73 -18.03 10.92 -10.91
CA LEU A 73 -19.00 10.24 -10.04
C LEU A 73 -19.72 11.21 -9.09
N ALA A 74 -19.16 12.40 -8.83
CA ALA A 74 -19.78 13.39 -7.95
C ALA A 74 -21.05 13.96 -8.61
N PRO A 75 -22.14 14.14 -7.87
CA PRO A 75 -22.35 14.03 -6.42
C PRO A 75 -22.62 12.62 -5.87
N PHE A 76 -22.35 11.54 -6.58
CA PHE A 76 -22.55 10.14 -6.18
C PHE A 76 -24.02 9.70 -6.06
N GLU A 77 -24.90 10.32 -6.80
CA GLU A 77 -26.34 10.02 -6.83
C GLU A 77 -26.67 8.90 -7.83
N ASP A 78 -25.90 8.78 -8.90
CA ASP A 78 -26.06 7.72 -9.89
C ASP A 78 -25.44 6.41 -9.39
N THR A 79 -26.27 5.61 -8.75
CA THR A 79 -25.88 4.29 -8.24
C THR A 79 -25.50 3.32 -9.36
N ALA A 80 -26.11 3.44 -10.56
CA ALA A 80 -25.82 2.56 -11.68
C ALA A 80 -24.41 2.85 -12.24
N LEU A 81 -24.08 4.13 -12.41
CA LEU A 81 -22.74 4.56 -12.82
C LEU A 81 -21.69 4.15 -11.81
N LEU A 82 -21.91 4.42 -10.53
CA LEU A 82 -21.01 4.03 -9.45
C LEU A 82 -20.76 2.51 -9.46
N ARG A 83 -21.82 1.72 -9.62
CA ARG A 83 -21.70 0.25 -9.70
C ARG A 83 -20.89 -0.20 -10.92
N ALA A 84 -21.10 0.42 -12.08
CA ALA A 84 -20.35 0.10 -13.29
C ALA A 84 -18.85 0.37 -13.12
N VAL A 85 -18.49 1.53 -12.58
CA VAL A 85 -17.08 1.89 -12.30
C VAL A 85 -16.45 0.92 -11.29
N LEU A 86 -17.17 0.56 -10.23
CA LEU A 86 -16.67 -0.41 -9.24
C LEU A 86 -16.47 -1.81 -9.83
N LEU A 87 -17.31 -2.25 -10.77
CA LEU A 87 -17.11 -3.54 -11.45
C LEU A 87 -15.85 -3.54 -12.31
N VAL A 88 -15.59 -2.46 -13.06
CA VAL A 88 -14.36 -2.31 -13.83
C VAL A 88 -13.13 -2.29 -12.92
N GLN A 89 -13.19 -1.54 -11.83
CA GLN A 89 -12.08 -1.46 -10.87
C GLN A 89 -11.80 -2.81 -10.20
N ARG A 90 -12.86 -3.56 -9.85
CA ARG A 90 -12.74 -4.92 -9.30
C ARG A 90 -12.00 -5.86 -10.26
N GLU A 91 -12.35 -5.82 -11.55
CA GLU A 91 -11.69 -6.66 -12.57
C GLU A 91 -10.21 -6.33 -12.73
N ARG A 92 -9.90 -5.03 -12.73
CA ARG A 92 -8.52 -4.56 -12.75
C ARG A 92 -7.72 -5.09 -11.55
N LEU A 93 -8.25 -4.94 -10.35
CA LEU A 93 -7.62 -5.42 -9.12
C LEU A 93 -7.45 -6.95 -9.12
N ALA A 94 -8.43 -7.70 -9.66
CA ALA A 94 -8.32 -9.16 -9.81
C ALA A 94 -7.18 -9.55 -10.75
N THR A 95 -7.02 -8.84 -11.86
CA THR A 95 -5.92 -9.05 -12.82
C THR A 95 -4.56 -8.73 -12.17
N GLU A 96 -4.46 -7.63 -11.45
CA GLU A 96 -3.24 -7.24 -10.73
C GLU A 96 -2.87 -8.27 -9.66
N ALA A 97 -3.84 -8.79 -8.92
CA ALA A 97 -3.64 -9.83 -7.90
C ALA A 97 -3.17 -11.15 -8.53
N ALA A 98 -3.76 -11.57 -9.65
CA ALA A 98 -3.34 -12.77 -10.37
C ALA A 98 -1.89 -12.64 -10.88
N ALA A 99 -1.52 -11.50 -11.44
CA ALA A 99 -0.16 -11.24 -11.89
C ALA A 99 0.85 -11.19 -10.73
N ALA A 100 0.44 -10.67 -9.57
CA ALA A 100 1.27 -10.70 -8.36
C ALA A 100 1.46 -12.12 -7.83
N GLY A 101 0.41 -12.95 -7.86
CA GLY A 101 0.47 -14.36 -7.49
C GLY A 101 1.41 -15.17 -8.40
N ALA A 102 1.36 -14.94 -9.72
CA ALA A 102 2.29 -15.59 -10.64
C ALA A 102 3.76 -15.25 -10.33
N ARG A 103 4.05 -13.96 -10.08
CA ARG A 103 5.41 -13.53 -9.70
C ARG A 103 5.88 -14.13 -8.37
N LEU A 104 4.97 -14.33 -7.43
CA LEU A 104 5.29 -15.01 -6.17
C LEU A 104 5.69 -16.47 -6.43
N ASN A 105 4.90 -17.20 -7.22
CA ASN A 105 5.21 -18.59 -7.58
C ASN A 105 6.57 -18.71 -8.31
N ASP A 106 6.88 -17.78 -9.22
CA ASP A 106 8.17 -17.73 -9.90
C ASP A 106 9.33 -17.54 -8.90
N ALA A 107 9.16 -16.65 -7.92
CA ALA A 107 10.15 -16.43 -6.87
C ALA A 107 10.35 -17.69 -6.00
N ASP A 108 9.27 -18.34 -5.59
CA ASP A 108 9.32 -19.59 -4.81
C ASP A 108 10.05 -20.69 -5.58
N HIS A 109 9.79 -20.80 -6.89
CA HIS A 109 10.49 -21.76 -7.75
C HIS A 109 12.00 -21.48 -7.82
N LEU A 110 12.40 -20.23 -7.98
CA LEU A 110 13.82 -19.84 -7.98
C LEU A 110 14.50 -20.13 -6.62
N ILE A 111 13.82 -19.89 -5.52
CA ILE A 111 14.32 -20.20 -4.18
C ILE A 111 14.56 -21.71 -4.05
N SER A 112 13.57 -22.54 -4.44
CA SER A 112 13.69 -23.99 -4.40
C SER A 112 14.87 -24.52 -5.23
N GLN A 113 15.09 -23.96 -6.43
CA GLN A 113 16.23 -24.31 -7.27
C GLN A 113 17.58 -23.98 -6.60
N LEU A 114 17.67 -22.85 -5.89
CA LEU A 114 18.88 -22.46 -5.18
C LEU A 114 19.16 -23.40 -3.99
N GLU A 115 18.13 -23.78 -3.27
CA GLU A 115 18.23 -24.73 -2.13
C GLU A 115 18.68 -26.12 -2.61
N GLU A 116 18.10 -26.64 -3.67
CA GLU A 116 18.50 -27.92 -4.28
C GLU A 116 19.97 -27.90 -4.73
N ARG A 117 20.45 -26.82 -5.34
CA ARG A 117 21.85 -26.67 -5.73
C ARG A 117 22.80 -26.64 -4.53
N THR A 118 22.36 -26.02 -3.44
CA THR A 118 23.17 -25.96 -2.20
C THR A 118 23.24 -27.33 -1.52
N MET A 119 22.18 -28.10 -1.57
CA MET A 119 22.11 -29.48 -1.02
C MET A 119 22.85 -30.50 -1.91
N SER A 120 22.99 -30.21 -3.20
CA SER A 120 23.61 -31.13 -4.18
C SER A 120 25.14 -30.93 -4.34
N THR A 121 25.81 -30.21 -3.43
CA THR A 121 27.27 -30.14 -3.45
C THR A 121 27.79 -31.49 -2.95
N PRO A 122 28.40 -32.32 -3.82
CA PRO A 122 28.90 -33.63 -3.40
C PRO A 122 30.05 -33.44 -2.42
N ILE A 123 29.87 -33.86 -1.16
CA ILE A 123 30.95 -33.97 -0.20
C ILE A 123 31.90 -35.02 -0.72
N SER A 124 32.93 -34.64 -1.48
CA SER A 124 34.00 -35.52 -1.89
C SER A 124 34.85 -35.90 -0.67
N ARG A 125 34.60 -37.10 -0.14
CA ARG A 125 35.43 -37.67 0.93
C ARG A 125 36.77 -38.12 0.29
N ARG A 126 37.79 -37.27 0.34
CA ARG A 126 39.15 -37.67 0.01
C ARG A 126 39.74 -38.42 1.18
N THR A 127 39.93 -39.71 1.02
CA THR A 127 40.75 -40.50 1.93
C THR A 127 42.21 -40.15 1.63
N LEU A 128 42.84 -39.41 2.53
CA LEU A 128 44.27 -39.14 2.46
C LEU A 128 45.01 -40.43 2.89
N PRO A 129 46.04 -40.85 2.12
CA PRO A 129 46.85 -41.99 2.55
C PRO A 129 47.54 -41.67 3.87
N ALA A 130 47.60 -42.66 4.77
CA ALA A 130 48.23 -42.50 6.04
C ALA A 130 49.72 -42.10 5.87
N ARG A 131 50.08 -40.91 6.32
CA ARG A 131 51.46 -40.49 6.41
C ARG A 131 52.02 -40.99 7.75
N THR A 132 53.03 -41.81 7.69
CA THR A 132 53.84 -42.18 8.86
C THR A 132 54.68 -40.97 9.25
N VAL A 133 54.37 -40.33 10.36
CA VAL A 133 55.16 -39.24 10.93
C VAL A 133 56.12 -39.83 11.94
N ALA A 134 57.42 -39.87 11.63
CA ALA A 134 58.45 -40.21 12.60
C ALA A 134 58.74 -38.97 13.46
N SER A 135 58.35 -38.97 14.73
CA SER A 135 58.72 -37.95 15.70
C SER A 135 60.05 -38.34 16.38
N VAL A 136 61.09 -37.54 16.15
CA VAL A 136 62.33 -37.65 16.94
C VAL A 136 62.17 -36.74 18.18
N ARG A 137 62.11 -37.37 19.36
CA ARG A 137 62.21 -36.65 20.65
C ARG A 137 63.69 -36.46 21.01
N GLY A 138 64.19 -35.26 20.79
CA GLY A 138 65.47 -34.86 21.32
C GLY A 138 65.33 -34.42 22.79
N ILE A 139 66.10 -35.04 23.67
CA ILE A 139 66.26 -34.55 25.05
C ILE A 139 67.31 -33.47 24.99
N ILE A 140 66.88 -32.22 25.31
CA ILE A 140 67.82 -31.09 25.45
C ILE A 140 68.34 -31.13 26.88
N PRO A 141 69.67 -31.29 27.09
CA PRO A 141 70.23 -31.18 28.43
C PRO A 141 70.24 -29.71 28.87
N THR A 142 69.68 -29.48 30.05
CA THR A 142 69.74 -28.16 30.71
C THR A 142 71.13 -28.01 31.36
N TYR A 143 71.76 -26.87 31.07
CA TYR A 143 72.87 -26.36 31.85
C TYR A 143 72.39 -25.38 32.89
#